data_5fa70bb8dcb3d7e1ad126b7302067d30
#
_entry.id   5fa70bb8dcb3d7e1ad126b7302067d30
#
_cell.length_a   1.000
_cell.length_b   1.000
_cell.length_c   1.000
_cell.angle_alpha   90.00
_cell.angle_beta   90.00
_cell.angle_gamma   90.00
#
_symmetry.space_group_name_H-M   'P 1'
#
loop_
_entity.id
_entity.type
_entity.pdbx_description
1 polymer ?
#
loop_
_entity_poly.entity_id
_entity_poly.type
_entity_poly.pdbx_seq_one_letter_code
_entity_poly.pdbx_strand_id
1 'polypeptide(L)'
;MKIQVEKSAFLLKAAAFALCVFSFSFSFSQDNKRVLFVGNSYTQVNNLPEEFMRVAQSQDKRVECQMQAFGGATFSSHCNNPSTIEAITQGGWDYIVLQGQSQEVAFPDNQFSWQVYPYAKTLDSLAKAYNPDVKVVFYMTWGYRYGDELNCQFYEPFCTFESMSERLRDNYVLMAEDFGSDVSPVGAAWLESFRRDSTVVLHSSDNSHPNINGTYLAACCFYEIIFAERL
;
A
#
# COMPACT_ATOMS: atom_id res chain seq x y z
N MET A 1 54.49 38.89 -67.46
CA MET A 1 53.97 37.57 -67.18
C MET A 1 53.29 37.61 -65.81
N LYS A 2 52.00 37.91 -65.80
CA LYS A 2 51.24 38.14 -64.61
C LYS A 2 50.68 36.80 -64.18
N ILE A 3 51.23 36.30 -63.10
CA ILE A 3 50.63 35.16 -62.44
C ILE A 3 49.45 35.67 -61.59
N GLN A 4 48.30 35.50 -62.13
CA GLN A 4 47.05 35.73 -61.42
C GLN A 4 46.91 34.65 -60.38
N VAL A 5 47.25 35.02 -59.17
CA VAL A 5 46.88 34.18 -58.05
C VAL A 5 45.37 34.35 -57.90
N GLU A 6 44.67 33.41 -58.50
CA GLU A 6 43.28 33.21 -58.15
C GLU A 6 43.24 32.93 -56.66
N LYS A 7 42.92 33.97 -55.94
CA LYS A 7 42.37 33.81 -54.62
C LYS A 7 41.04 33.07 -54.80
N SER A 8 41.18 31.81 -55.06
CA SER A 8 40.07 30.91 -54.80
C SER A 8 39.62 31.26 -53.41
N ALA A 9 38.60 32.06 -53.37
CA ALA A 9 37.80 32.21 -52.17
C ALA A 9 37.35 30.78 -51.84
N PHE A 10 38.25 30.11 -51.15
CA PHE A 10 37.83 29.00 -50.34
C PHE A 10 36.91 29.63 -49.31
N LEU A 11 35.81 30.06 -49.85
CA LEU A 11 34.63 30.24 -49.07
C LEU A 11 34.51 28.90 -48.37
N LEU A 12 35.19 28.86 -47.24
CA LEU A 12 34.78 27.96 -46.19
C LEU A 12 33.27 28.20 -46.07
N LYS A 13 32.57 27.40 -46.82
CA LYS A 13 31.24 27.03 -46.44
C LYS A 13 31.44 26.36 -45.10
N ALA A 14 31.63 27.17 -44.10
CA ALA A 14 31.30 26.80 -42.78
C ALA A 14 29.84 26.38 -42.88
N ALA A 15 29.65 25.16 -43.35
CA ALA A 15 28.44 24.46 -43.09
C ALA A 15 28.34 24.51 -41.56
N ALA A 16 27.62 25.50 -41.10
CA ALA A 16 27.08 25.51 -39.79
C ALA A 16 26.28 24.20 -39.73
N PHE A 17 26.98 23.17 -39.38
CA PHE A 17 26.38 21.92 -38.92
C PHE A 17 25.68 22.35 -37.64
N ALA A 18 24.48 22.90 -37.81
CA ALA A 18 23.56 23.09 -36.72
C ALA A 18 23.35 21.70 -36.17
N LEU A 19 24.17 21.39 -35.17
CA LEU A 19 23.95 20.24 -34.31
C LEU A 19 22.61 20.56 -33.65
N CYS A 20 21.51 20.19 -34.32
CA CYS A 20 20.23 20.01 -33.65
C CYS A 20 20.48 18.89 -32.64
N VAL A 21 20.99 19.29 -31.49
CA VAL A 21 20.87 18.49 -30.28
C VAL A 21 19.36 18.46 -30.02
N PHE A 22 18.71 17.49 -30.64
CA PHE A 22 17.42 17.04 -30.17
C PHE A 22 17.67 16.56 -28.75
N SER A 23 17.56 17.47 -27.81
CA SER A 23 17.36 17.12 -26.42
C SER A 23 16.03 16.39 -26.41
N PHE A 24 16.09 15.07 -26.58
CA PHE A 24 15.01 14.21 -26.15
C PHE A 24 14.93 14.41 -24.65
N SER A 25 14.16 15.42 -24.25
CA SER A 25 13.62 15.45 -22.91
C SER A 25 12.73 14.21 -22.84
N PHE A 26 13.28 13.11 -22.36
CA PHE A 26 12.45 12.07 -21.80
C PHE A 26 11.70 12.75 -20.65
N SER A 27 10.55 13.32 -20.94
CA SER A 27 9.53 13.51 -19.92
C SER A 27 9.23 12.08 -19.45
N PHE A 28 9.93 11.65 -18.41
CA PHE A 28 9.37 10.62 -17.58
C PHE A 28 8.05 11.21 -17.10
N SER A 29 6.97 10.80 -17.74
CA SER A 29 5.65 10.97 -17.15
C SER A 29 5.80 10.30 -15.79
N GLN A 30 5.90 11.10 -14.76
CA GLN A 30 5.93 10.60 -13.40
C GLN A 30 4.52 10.05 -13.20
N ASP A 31 4.37 8.73 -13.37
CA ASP A 31 3.09 8.05 -13.30
C ASP A 31 2.47 8.37 -11.94
N ASN A 32 1.41 9.16 -11.97
CA ASN A 32 0.65 9.50 -10.78
C ASN A 32 -0.20 8.27 -10.42
N LYS A 33 0.22 7.53 -9.40
CA LYS A 33 -0.51 6.35 -8.95
C LYS A 33 -1.79 6.75 -8.23
N ARG A 34 -2.88 6.07 -8.52
CA ARG A 34 -4.18 6.24 -7.83
C ARG A 34 -4.43 5.06 -6.91
N VAL A 35 -4.56 5.33 -5.61
CA VAL A 35 -4.69 4.31 -4.57
C VAL A 35 -5.95 4.53 -3.77
N LEU A 36 -6.81 3.50 -3.71
CA LEU A 36 -7.98 3.48 -2.83
C LEU A 36 -7.65 2.65 -1.58
N PHE A 37 -7.78 3.23 -0.41
CA PHE A 37 -7.70 2.53 0.86
C PHE A 37 -9.10 2.19 1.35
N VAL A 38 -9.39 0.91 1.49
CA VAL A 38 -10.64 0.38 2.09
C VAL A 38 -10.28 -0.27 3.42
N GLY A 39 -10.81 0.26 4.52
CA GLY A 39 -10.41 -0.21 5.84
C GLY A 39 -11.26 0.33 6.98
N ASN A 40 -10.68 0.37 8.16
CA ASN A 40 -11.34 0.85 9.36
C ASN A 40 -10.50 1.91 10.09
N SER A 41 -10.67 2.01 11.40
CA SER A 41 -9.92 2.97 12.22
C SER A 41 -8.40 2.80 12.14
N TYR A 42 -7.88 1.62 11.83
CA TYR A 42 -6.43 1.42 11.65
C TYR A 42 -5.89 2.15 10.42
N THR A 43 -6.71 2.31 9.40
CA THR A 43 -6.41 3.13 8.21
C THR A 43 -6.69 4.62 8.46
N GLN A 44 -7.75 4.92 9.23
CA GLN A 44 -8.24 6.28 9.43
C GLN A 44 -7.42 7.08 10.46
N VAL A 45 -7.02 6.42 11.56
CA VAL A 45 -6.24 7.07 12.63
C VAL A 45 -4.89 7.56 12.08
N ASN A 46 -4.53 8.81 12.42
CA ASN A 46 -3.37 9.54 11.89
C ASN A 46 -3.38 9.73 10.36
N ASN A 47 -4.50 9.44 9.68
CA ASN A 47 -4.66 9.61 8.23
C ASN A 47 -3.57 8.88 7.42
N LEU A 48 -3.51 7.55 7.52
CA LEU A 48 -2.51 6.73 6.84
C LEU A 48 -2.34 7.07 5.34
N PRO A 49 -3.41 7.30 4.54
CA PRO A 49 -3.25 7.68 3.13
C PRO A 49 -2.45 8.97 2.94
N GLU A 50 -2.65 9.96 3.81
CA GLU A 50 -1.90 11.23 3.76
C GLU A 50 -0.42 11.01 4.15
N GLU A 51 -0.16 10.20 5.17
CA GLU A 51 1.19 9.86 5.58
C GLU A 51 1.93 9.09 4.47
N PHE A 52 1.26 8.16 3.80
CA PHE A 52 1.79 7.47 2.64
C PHE A 52 2.11 8.45 1.48
N MET A 53 1.23 9.42 1.20
CA MET A 53 1.51 10.47 0.21
C MET A 53 2.75 11.30 0.58
N ARG A 54 2.95 11.62 1.86
CA ARG A 54 4.15 12.34 2.34
C ARG A 54 5.43 11.53 2.15
N VAL A 55 5.39 10.23 2.48
CA VAL A 55 6.51 9.31 2.25
C VAL A 55 6.82 9.24 0.75
N ALA A 56 5.83 9.04 -0.10
CA ALA A 56 6.00 9.01 -1.55
C ALA A 56 6.60 10.32 -2.08
N GLN A 57 6.08 11.46 -1.65
CA GLN A 57 6.59 12.77 -2.04
C GLN A 57 8.05 13.00 -1.62
N SER A 58 8.47 12.49 -0.46
CA SER A 58 9.86 12.57 0.00
C SER A 58 10.84 11.82 -0.90
N GLN A 59 10.33 10.92 -1.72
CA GLN A 59 11.05 10.12 -2.71
C GLN A 59 10.73 10.55 -4.15
N ASP A 60 10.27 11.79 -4.34
CA ASP A 60 9.92 12.35 -5.64
C ASP A 60 8.84 11.54 -6.40
N LYS A 61 8.01 10.78 -5.70
CA LYS A 61 6.88 10.06 -6.30
C LYS A 61 5.58 10.85 -6.14
N ARG A 62 4.67 10.67 -7.11
CA ARG A 62 3.32 11.25 -7.05
C ARG A 62 2.29 10.14 -6.87
N VAL A 63 1.38 10.38 -5.95
CA VAL A 63 0.27 9.47 -5.68
C VAL A 63 -0.95 10.25 -5.25
N GLU A 64 -2.12 9.80 -5.70
CA GLU A 64 -3.42 10.28 -5.27
C GLU A 64 -4.09 9.19 -4.46
N CYS A 65 -4.54 9.52 -3.26
CA CYS A 65 -5.19 8.56 -2.39
C CYS A 65 -6.64 8.96 -2.11
N GLN A 66 -7.50 7.96 -2.09
CA GLN A 66 -8.85 8.07 -1.54
C GLN A 66 -9.01 7.05 -0.42
N MET A 67 -9.85 7.37 0.57
CA MET A 67 -10.10 6.49 1.71
C MET A 67 -11.59 6.22 1.88
N GLN A 68 -11.93 4.94 2.00
CA GLN A 68 -13.22 4.43 2.47
C GLN A 68 -12.96 3.66 3.76
N ALA A 69 -12.98 4.36 4.90
CA ALA A 69 -12.70 3.78 6.21
C ALA A 69 -13.65 4.34 7.26
N PHE A 70 -14.16 3.46 8.11
CA PHE A 70 -15.01 3.84 9.25
C PHE A 70 -14.75 2.90 10.43
N GLY A 71 -14.97 3.40 11.63
CA GLY A 71 -14.61 2.69 12.87
C GLY A 71 -15.17 1.28 12.92
N GLY A 72 -14.32 0.28 13.19
CA GLY A 72 -14.69 -1.11 13.34
C GLY A 72 -15.14 -1.82 12.06
N ALA A 73 -14.99 -1.20 10.88
CA ALA A 73 -15.41 -1.83 9.63
C ALA A 73 -14.73 -3.17 9.38
N THR A 74 -15.53 -4.13 8.92
CA THR A 74 -15.12 -5.48 8.50
C THR A 74 -15.21 -5.59 6.99
N PHE A 75 -14.63 -6.63 6.39
CA PHE A 75 -14.84 -6.90 4.96
C PHE A 75 -16.34 -7.08 4.65
N SER A 76 -17.08 -7.75 5.54
CA SER A 76 -18.55 -7.91 5.39
C SER A 76 -19.27 -6.56 5.37
N SER A 77 -18.92 -5.64 6.27
CA SER A 77 -19.54 -4.32 6.29
C SER A 77 -19.24 -3.50 5.05
N HIS A 78 -18.02 -3.61 4.49
CA HIS A 78 -17.65 -2.98 3.23
C HIS A 78 -18.40 -3.55 2.03
N CYS A 79 -18.62 -4.86 1.98
CA CYS A 79 -19.44 -5.50 0.93
C CYS A 79 -20.88 -4.99 0.91
N ASN A 80 -21.39 -4.50 2.03
CA ASN A 80 -22.74 -3.99 2.19
C ASN A 80 -22.80 -2.44 2.27
N ASN A 81 -21.68 -1.75 2.10
CA ASN A 81 -21.63 -0.29 2.15
C ASN A 81 -21.66 0.31 0.74
N PRO A 82 -22.73 1.03 0.36
CA PRO A 82 -22.86 1.61 -0.98
C PRO A 82 -21.69 2.53 -1.36
N SER A 83 -21.19 3.34 -0.44
CA SER A 83 -20.07 4.26 -0.74
C SER A 83 -18.75 3.51 -1.00
N THR A 84 -18.52 2.38 -0.33
CA THR A 84 -17.36 1.53 -0.61
C THR A 84 -17.48 0.87 -1.99
N ILE A 85 -18.64 0.33 -2.30
CA ILE A 85 -18.91 -0.28 -3.60
C ILE A 85 -18.76 0.75 -4.72
N GLU A 86 -19.35 1.93 -4.57
CA GLU A 86 -19.22 3.04 -5.52
C GLU A 86 -17.76 3.43 -5.73
N ALA A 87 -16.97 3.60 -4.67
CA ALA A 87 -15.56 3.96 -4.78
C ALA A 87 -14.75 2.90 -5.53
N ILE A 88 -14.97 1.61 -5.25
CA ILE A 88 -14.29 0.51 -5.96
C ILE A 88 -14.70 0.49 -7.43
N THR A 89 -16.00 0.60 -7.72
CA THR A 89 -16.56 0.49 -9.07
C THR A 89 -16.39 1.74 -9.92
N GLN A 90 -16.03 2.86 -9.33
CA GLN A 90 -15.64 4.09 -10.04
C GLN A 90 -14.55 3.82 -11.08
N GLY A 91 -13.65 2.89 -10.79
CA GLY A 91 -12.57 2.50 -11.70
C GLY A 91 -11.38 3.47 -11.74
N GLY A 92 -10.39 3.08 -12.53
CA GLY A 92 -9.18 3.87 -12.73
C GLY A 92 -8.23 3.86 -11.54
N TRP A 93 -8.28 2.83 -10.69
CA TRP A 93 -7.34 2.60 -9.60
C TRP A 93 -6.13 1.79 -10.08
N ASP A 94 -4.92 2.23 -9.76
CA ASP A 94 -3.72 1.42 -9.92
C ASP A 94 -3.60 0.40 -8.78
N TYR A 95 -4.01 0.82 -7.56
CA TYR A 95 -3.98 -0.02 -6.37
C TYR A 95 -5.28 0.13 -5.57
N ILE A 96 -5.76 -0.99 -5.04
CA ILE A 96 -6.82 -1.01 -4.03
C ILE A 96 -6.28 -1.76 -2.82
N VAL A 97 -6.18 -1.06 -1.69
CA VAL A 97 -5.75 -1.61 -0.41
C VAL A 97 -6.97 -2.09 0.35
N LEU A 98 -6.97 -3.35 0.79
CA LEU A 98 -8.03 -3.97 1.55
C LEU A 98 -7.56 -4.31 2.96
N GLN A 99 -8.17 -3.69 3.99
CA GLN A 99 -7.87 -3.92 5.39
C GLN A 99 -9.08 -4.49 6.11
N GLY A 100 -8.92 -5.69 6.69
CA GLY A 100 -9.93 -6.32 7.53
C GLY A 100 -9.96 -5.77 8.96
N GLN A 101 -10.98 -6.12 9.71
CA GLN A 101 -11.06 -5.79 11.12
C GLN A 101 -9.92 -6.48 11.89
N SER A 102 -9.31 -5.78 12.83
CA SER A 102 -8.05 -6.15 13.47
C SER A 102 -8.04 -7.54 14.14
N GLN A 103 -9.16 -7.96 14.71
CA GLN A 103 -9.30 -9.25 15.40
C GLN A 103 -9.83 -10.34 14.47
N GLU A 104 -10.79 -10.01 13.58
CA GLU A 104 -11.48 -11.01 12.75
C GLU A 104 -10.55 -11.80 11.85
N VAL A 105 -9.56 -11.14 11.26
CA VAL A 105 -8.59 -11.82 10.38
C VAL A 105 -7.72 -12.81 11.16
N ALA A 106 -7.62 -12.68 12.48
CA ALA A 106 -6.93 -13.64 13.34
C ALA A 106 -7.83 -14.76 13.89
N PHE A 107 -9.09 -14.86 13.50
CA PHE A 107 -10.00 -15.89 13.98
C PHE A 107 -9.51 -17.33 13.70
N PRO A 108 -10.00 -18.34 14.48
CA PRO A 108 -9.81 -19.74 14.16
C PRO A 108 -10.27 -20.08 12.74
N ASP A 109 -9.68 -21.09 12.10
CA ASP A 109 -9.91 -21.42 10.69
C ASP A 109 -11.38 -21.59 10.31
N ASN A 110 -12.14 -22.29 11.16
CA ASN A 110 -13.56 -22.50 10.92
C ASN A 110 -14.33 -21.17 10.90
N GLN A 111 -14.04 -20.26 11.83
CA GLN A 111 -14.71 -18.95 11.91
C GLN A 111 -14.23 -18.03 10.80
N PHE A 112 -12.92 -17.96 10.55
CA PHE A 112 -12.33 -17.19 9.46
C PHE A 112 -12.92 -17.56 8.10
N SER A 113 -13.10 -18.88 7.83
CA SER A 113 -13.55 -19.38 6.54
C SER A 113 -14.97 -18.96 6.14
N TRP A 114 -15.85 -18.63 7.09
CA TRP A 114 -17.21 -18.18 6.75
C TRP A 114 -17.46 -16.70 7.10
N GLN A 115 -16.74 -16.14 8.06
CA GLN A 115 -17.00 -14.78 8.53
C GLN A 115 -16.10 -13.73 7.86
N VAL A 116 -14.92 -14.11 7.37
CA VAL A 116 -13.93 -13.17 6.84
C VAL A 116 -13.62 -13.45 5.36
N TYR A 117 -13.15 -14.65 5.09
CA TYR A 117 -12.63 -15.03 3.77
C TYR A 117 -13.60 -14.78 2.60
N PRO A 118 -14.90 -15.10 2.66
CA PRO A 118 -15.81 -14.89 1.52
C PRO A 118 -15.99 -13.40 1.19
N TYR A 119 -15.98 -12.55 2.18
CA TYR A 119 -16.14 -11.11 2.00
C TYR A 119 -14.86 -10.46 1.48
N ALA A 120 -13.69 -10.89 1.95
CA ALA A 120 -12.41 -10.48 1.39
C ALA A 120 -12.33 -10.84 -0.10
N LYS A 121 -12.71 -12.08 -0.48
CA LYS A 121 -12.77 -12.54 -1.84
C LYS A 121 -13.74 -11.72 -2.70
N THR A 122 -14.89 -11.35 -2.14
CA THR A 122 -15.89 -10.54 -2.84
C THR A 122 -15.33 -9.16 -3.19
N LEU A 123 -14.67 -8.48 -2.23
CA LEU A 123 -14.06 -7.16 -2.46
C LEU A 123 -12.90 -7.23 -3.46
N ASP A 124 -12.03 -8.22 -3.34
CA ASP A 124 -10.95 -8.46 -4.28
C ASP A 124 -11.47 -8.68 -5.70
N SER A 125 -12.46 -9.57 -5.86
CA SER A 125 -13.07 -9.86 -7.16
C SER A 125 -13.75 -8.64 -7.75
N LEU A 126 -14.45 -7.84 -6.92
CA LEU A 126 -15.08 -6.60 -7.35
C LEU A 126 -14.04 -5.58 -7.83
N ALA A 127 -12.94 -5.43 -7.08
CA ALA A 127 -11.84 -4.55 -7.45
C ALA A 127 -11.29 -4.90 -8.84
N LYS A 128 -10.98 -6.16 -9.07
CA LYS A 128 -10.44 -6.66 -10.35
C LYS A 128 -11.44 -6.58 -11.50
N ALA A 129 -12.73 -6.76 -11.22
CA ALA A 129 -13.77 -6.70 -12.25
C ALA A 129 -13.96 -5.29 -12.84
N TYR A 130 -13.80 -4.25 -12.00
CA TYR A 130 -14.00 -2.86 -12.41
C TYR A 130 -12.70 -2.11 -12.71
N ASN A 131 -11.54 -2.69 -12.39
CA ASN A 131 -10.23 -2.13 -12.66
C ASN A 131 -9.31 -3.25 -13.21
N PRO A 132 -9.31 -3.51 -14.52
CA PRO A 132 -8.64 -4.69 -15.11
C PRO A 132 -7.14 -4.80 -14.81
N ASP A 133 -6.45 -3.67 -14.63
CA ASP A 133 -5.01 -3.62 -14.36
C ASP A 133 -4.68 -3.34 -12.88
N VAL A 134 -5.69 -3.35 -12.00
CA VAL A 134 -5.49 -3.04 -10.58
C VAL A 134 -4.65 -4.09 -9.89
N LYS A 135 -3.79 -3.63 -9.01
CA LYS A 135 -3.17 -4.47 -8.00
C LYS A 135 -3.94 -4.34 -6.69
N VAL A 136 -4.51 -5.45 -6.23
CA VAL A 136 -5.11 -5.50 -4.91
C VAL A 136 -4.02 -5.83 -3.90
N VAL A 137 -3.95 -5.05 -2.83
CA VAL A 137 -2.97 -5.19 -1.75
C VAL A 137 -3.68 -5.39 -0.43
N PHE A 138 -3.51 -6.54 0.19
CA PHE A 138 -4.00 -6.74 1.55
C PHE A 138 -3.11 -6.02 2.55
N TYR A 139 -3.72 -5.23 3.40
CA TYR A 139 -3.05 -4.54 4.51
C TYR A 139 -2.93 -5.49 5.69
N MET A 140 -1.83 -6.21 5.81
CA MET A 140 -1.54 -7.04 6.97
C MET A 140 -1.44 -6.17 8.21
N THR A 141 -2.39 -6.32 9.12
CA THR A 141 -2.41 -5.63 10.42
C THR A 141 -1.59 -6.41 11.47
N TRP A 142 -1.59 -5.94 12.70
CA TRP A 142 -0.80 -6.43 13.82
C TRP A 142 -1.70 -6.86 14.99
N GLY A 143 -1.19 -7.67 15.90
CA GLY A 143 -1.86 -8.07 17.12
C GLY A 143 -2.02 -6.92 18.12
N TYR A 144 -2.94 -7.07 19.07
CA TYR A 144 -3.04 -6.17 20.22
C TYR A 144 -1.77 -6.28 21.06
N ARG A 145 -1.32 -5.17 21.65
CA ARG A 145 -0.04 -5.07 22.35
C ARG A 145 0.18 -6.14 23.44
N TYR A 146 -0.89 -6.54 24.08
CA TYR A 146 -0.87 -7.57 25.14
C TYR A 146 -1.73 -8.79 24.79
N GLY A 147 -2.06 -8.95 23.50
CA GLY A 147 -3.04 -9.93 23.05
C GLY A 147 -4.48 -9.47 23.35
N ASP A 148 -5.43 -10.33 23.06
CA ASP A 148 -6.85 -10.13 23.36
C ASP A 148 -7.21 -10.89 24.65
N GLU A 149 -7.04 -10.24 25.78
CA GLU A 149 -7.25 -10.84 27.12
C GLU A 149 -8.65 -11.45 27.30
N LEU A 150 -9.66 -10.91 26.66
CA LEU A 150 -11.04 -11.39 26.78
C LEU A 150 -11.23 -12.72 26.04
N ASN A 151 -10.57 -12.91 24.91
CA ASN A 151 -10.74 -14.07 24.04
C ASN A 151 -9.58 -15.07 24.12
N CYS A 152 -8.48 -14.73 24.77
CA CYS A 152 -7.32 -15.59 24.98
C CYS A 152 -7.69 -16.96 25.58
N GLN A 153 -8.60 -16.99 26.54
CA GLN A 153 -9.06 -18.23 27.17
C GLN A 153 -9.74 -19.22 26.20
N PHE A 154 -10.21 -18.75 25.05
CA PHE A 154 -10.91 -19.57 24.06
C PHE A 154 -10.03 -19.92 22.85
N TYR A 155 -8.97 -19.14 22.63
CA TYR A 155 -8.12 -19.31 21.45
C TYR A 155 -6.70 -18.78 21.73
N GLU A 156 -5.77 -19.70 21.91
CA GLU A 156 -4.39 -19.42 22.32
C GLU A 156 -3.70 -18.33 21.46
N PRO A 157 -3.83 -18.30 20.11
CA PRO A 157 -3.22 -17.25 19.32
C PRO A 157 -3.61 -15.81 19.70
N PHE A 158 -4.69 -15.62 20.46
CA PHE A 158 -5.06 -14.30 20.98
C PHE A 158 -4.31 -13.89 22.25
N CYS A 159 -3.48 -14.77 22.85
CA CYS A 159 -2.92 -14.53 24.18
C CYS A 159 -1.75 -13.56 24.20
N THR A 160 -1.05 -13.38 23.09
CA THR A 160 0.12 -12.48 23.02
C THR A 160 0.11 -11.64 21.75
N PHE A 161 0.89 -10.56 21.76
CA PHE A 161 1.12 -9.77 20.56
C PHE A 161 1.69 -10.62 19.43
N GLU A 162 2.69 -11.44 19.74
CA GLU A 162 3.40 -12.27 18.77
C GLU A 162 2.48 -13.30 18.14
N SER A 163 1.79 -14.11 18.94
CA SER A 163 0.92 -15.18 18.42
C SER A 163 -0.26 -14.62 17.62
N MET A 164 -0.84 -13.51 18.07
CA MET A 164 -1.90 -12.84 17.33
C MET A 164 -1.39 -12.25 15.99
N SER A 165 -0.20 -11.65 15.99
CA SER A 165 0.42 -11.09 14.76
C SER A 165 0.79 -12.21 13.77
N GLU A 166 1.30 -13.33 14.23
CA GLU A 166 1.60 -14.50 13.39
C GLU A 166 0.31 -15.07 12.77
N ARG A 167 -0.76 -15.15 13.55
CA ARG A 167 -2.05 -15.61 13.04
C ARG A 167 -2.64 -14.68 12.01
N LEU A 168 -2.56 -13.37 12.22
CA LEU A 168 -2.94 -12.36 11.21
C LEU A 168 -2.14 -12.54 9.93
N ARG A 169 -0.81 -12.68 10.05
CA ARG A 169 0.07 -12.91 8.90
C ARG A 169 -0.38 -14.12 8.08
N ASP A 170 -0.61 -15.25 8.74
CA ASP A 170 -0.95 -16.50 8.05
C ASP A 170 -2.25 -16.34 7.25
N ASN A 171 -3.27 -15.70 7.80
CA ASN A 171 -4.54 -15.51 7.13
C ASN A 171 -4.48 -14.44 6.01
N TYR A 172 -3.70 -13.35 6.19
CA TYR A 172 -3.51 -12.37 5.13
C TYR A 172 -2.73 -12.95 3.95
N VAL A 173 -1.69 -13.74 4.22
CA VAL A 173 -0.91 -14.42 3.18
C VAL A 173 -1.79 -15.44 2.46
N LEU A 174 -2.57 -16.26 3.18
CA LEU A 174 -3.51 -17.21 2.58
C LEU A 174 -4.49 -16.51 1.63
N MET A 175 -5.12 -15.41 2.05
CA MET A 175 -6.04 -14.67 1.18
C MET A 175 -5.35 -14.15 -0.07
N ALA A 176 -4.15 -13.58 0.08
CA ALA A 176 -3.41 -12.99 -1.04
C ALA A 176 -2.98 -14.06 -2.05
N GLU A 177 -2.45 -15.19 -1.58
CA GLU A 177 -2.06 -16.32 -2.43
C GLU A 177 -3.26 -16.89 -3.18
N ASP A 178 -4.36 -17.16 -2.49
CA ASP A 178 -5.57 -17.74 -3.08
C ASP A 178 -6.25 -16.82 -4.10
N PHE A 179 -6.14 -15.51 -3.91
CA PHE A 179 -6.79 -14.54 -4.81
C PHE A 179 -5.82 -13.99 -5.87
N GLY A 180 -4.53 -14.30 -5.81
CA GLY A 180 -3.52 -13.72 -6.70
C GLY A 180 -3.35 -12.22 -6.47
N SER A 181 -3.25 -11.81 -5.23
CA SER A 181 -3.12 -10.42 -4.77
C SER A 181 -1.85 -10.24 -3.95
N ASP A 182 -1.44 -8.99 -3.72
CA ASP A 182 -0.25 -8.65 -2.94
C ASP A 182 -0.58 -8.48 -1.45
N VAL A 183 0.45 -8.47 -0.60
CA VAL A 183 0.34 -8.14 0.84
C VAL A 183 1.31 -7.03 1.18
N SER A 184 0.83 -5.96 1.81
CA SER A 184 1.70 -5.02 2.51
C SER A 184 2.00 -5.58 3.91
N PRO A 185 3.27 -5.93 4.21
CA PRO A 185 3.62 -6.74 5.38
C PRO A 185 3.75 -5.91 6.67
N VAL A 186 2.85 -4.96 6.90
CA VAL A 186 2.96 -4.02 8.02
C VAL A 186 3.00 -4.73 9.37
N GLY A 187 2.12 -5.71 9.59
CA GLY A 187 2.09 -6.49 10.84
C GLY A 187 3.39 -7.27 11.07
N ALA A 188 4.01 -7.77 10.00
CA ALA A 188 5.32 -8.42 10.10
C ALA A 188 6.43 -7.41 10.45
N ALA A 189 6.40 -6.21 9.89
CA ALA A 189 7.34 -5.14 10.23
C ALA A 189 7.18 -4.68 11.69
N TRP A 190 5.94 -4.62 12.19
CA TRP A 190 5.66 -4.32 13.61
C TRP A 190 6.23 -5.41 14.53
N LEU A 191 6.00 -6.66 14.20
CA LEU A 191 6.51 -7.79 14.96
C LEU A 191 8.04 -7.83 14.97
N GLU A 192 8.66 -7.57 13.84
CA GLU A 192 10.12 -7.49 13.73
C GLU A 192 10.69 -6.31 14.54
N SER A 193 10.03 -5.15 14.50
CA SER A 193 10.40 -4.00 15.34
C SER A 193 10.39 -4.36 16.82
N PHE A 194 9.33 -5.02 17.27
CA PHE A 194 9.20 -5.48 18.66
C PHE A 194 10.27 -6.51 19.04
N ARG A 195 10.59 -7.46 18.15
CA ARG A 195 11.62 -8.48 18.38
C ARG A 195 13.03 -7.90 18.49
N ARG A 196 13.30 -6.82 17.72
CA ARG A 196 14.59 -6.13 17.76
C ARG A 196 14.73 -5.27 19.01
N ASP A 197 13.69 -4.55 19.37
CA ASP A 197 13.63 -3.67 20.53
C ASP A 197 12.19 -3.55 21.04
N SER A 198 11.86 -4.31 22.08
CA SER A 198 10.53 -4.29 22.69
C SER A 198 10.16 -2.98 23.39
N THR A 199 11.11 -2.05 23.53
CA THR A 199 10.84 -0.71 24.07
C THR A 199 10.24 0.23 23.02
N VAL A 200 10.36 -0.10 21.73
CA VAL A 200 9.71 0.62 20.63
C VAL A 200 8.22 0.32 20.63
N VAL A 201 7.42 1.32 21.01
CA VAL A 201 5.96 1.18 21.06
C VAL A 201 5.36 1.82 19.82
N LEU A 202 4.67 1.01 19.01
CA LEU A 202 3.96 1.44 17.80
C LEU A 202 2.46 1.58 18.02
N HIS A 203 1.94 0.98 19.11
CA HIS A 203 0.55 1.10 19.53
C HIS A 203 0.29 2.44 20.23
N SER A 204 -0.92 2.93 20.13
CA SER A 204 -1.42 4.04 20.95
C SER A 204 -1.77 3.56 22.36
N SER A 205 -2.30 4.46 23.20
CA SER A 205 -2.61 4.17 24.60
C SER A 205 -3.70 3.13 24.81
N ASP A 206 -4.50 2.82 23.80
CA ASP A 206 -5.52 1.78 23.84
C ASP A 206 -4.99 0.37 23.53
N ASN A 207 -3.68 0.25 23.27
CA ASN A 207 -2.98 -1.01 22.98
C ASN A 207 -3.43 -1.73 21.69
N SER A 208 -4.15 -1.05 20.81
CA SER A 208 -4.71 -1.59 19.57
C SER A 208 -4.39 -0.69 18.37
N HIS A 209 -4.83 0.56 18.37
CA HIS A 209 -4.62 1.49 17.27
C HIS A 209 -3.16 1.90 17.09
N PRO A 210 -2.74 2.32 15.89
CA PRO A 210 -1.40 2.80 15.68
C PRO A 210 -1.19 4.18 16.33
N ASN A 211 -0.03 4.40 16.94
CA ASN A 211 0.44 5.75 17.17
C ASN A 211 1.05 6.32 15.88
N ILE A 212 1.55 7.55 15.91
CA ILE A 212 2.11 8.19 14.71
C ILE A 212 3.30 7.42 14.10
N ASN A 213 4.15 6.81 14.92
CA ASN A 213 5.29 6.01 14.45
C ASN A 213 4.81 4.70 13.79
N GLY A 214 3.76 4.08 14.34
CA GLY A 214 3.13 2.90 13.75
C GLY A 214 2.50 3.19 12.39
N THR A 215 1.84 4.35 12.26
CA THR A 215 1.30 4.81 10.97
C THR A 215 2.40 5.11 9.97
N TYR A 216 3.49 5.76 10.40
CA TYR A 216 4.65 6.01 9.55
C TYR A 216 5.30 4.72 9.04
N LEU A 217 5.50 3.72 9.90
CA LEU A 217 6.01 2.41 9.47
C LEU A 217 5.08 1.73 8.46
N ALA A 218 3.75 1.84 8.67
CA ALA A 218 2.78 1.33 7.69
C ALA A 218 2.91 2.05 6.35
N ALA A 219 3.05 3.38 6.35
CA ALA A 219 3.26 4.17 5.14
C ALA A 219 4.53 3.76 4.38
N CYS A 220 5.63 3.49 5.10
CA CYS A 220 6.88 2.98 4.52
C CYS A 220 6.67 1.60 3.85
N CYS A 221 5.95 0.68 4.51
CA CYS A 221 5.65 -0.62 3.90
C CYS A 221 4.78 -0.48 2.63
N PHE A 222 3.81 0.44 2.61
CA PHE A 222 3.03 0.72 1.40
C PHE A 222 3.89 1.33 0.30
N TYR A 223 4.84 2.21 0.63
CA TYR A 223 5.76 2.75 -0.35
C TYR A 223 6.54 1.64 -1.05
N GLU A 224 7.16 0.74 -0.29
CA GLU A 224 7.94 -0.36 -0.85
C GLU A 224 7.11 -1.28 -1.76
N ILE A 225 5.86 -1.60 -1.39
CA ILE A 225 4.98 -2.46 -2.18
C ILE A 225 4.49 -1.75 -3.45
N ILE A 226 4.09 -0.48 -3.36
CA ILE A 226 3.45 0.24 -4.47
C ILE A 226 4.49 0.69 -5.50
N PHE A 227 5.67 1.08 -5.07
CA PHE A 227 6.73 1.55 -5.97
C PHE A 227 7.81 0.50 -6.27
N ALA A 228 7.79 -0.65 -5.58
CA ALA A 228 8.80 -1.71 -5.67
C ALA A 228 10.23 -1.19 -5.42
N GLU A 229 10.36 -0.19 -4.56
CA GLU A 229 11.62 0.47 -4.19
C GLU A 229 11.78 0.44 -2.67
N ARG A 230 13.01 0.32 -2.18
CA ARG A 230 13.32 0.44 -0.74
C ARG A 230 13.49 1.91 -0.36
N LEU A 231 13.06 2.24 0.85
CA LEU A 231 13.29 3.53 1.49
C LEU A 231 14.70 3.63 2.08
#